data_3ba485c69fe800aec9004a5c518f03cc
#
_entry.id   3ba485c69fe800aec9004a5c518f03cc
#
_cell.length_a   1.000
_cell.length_b   1.000
_cell.length_c   1.000
_cell.angle_alpha   90.00
_cell.angle_beta   90.00
_cell.angle_gamma   90.00
#
_symmetry.space_group_name_H-M   'P 1'
#
loop_
_entity.id
_entity.type
_entity.pdbx_description
1 polymer ?
#
loop_
_entity_poly.entity_id
_entity_poly.type
_entity_poly.pdbx_seq_one_letter_code
_entity_poly.pdbx_strand_id
1 'polypeptide(L)'
;MDILQLHNPPELPDPDDANSAYAGLLEARERGKARFLGITNHRLRVAVSAVESGLFDTIQFPLSALSSPQELRFVELCQAHDVGVIAMKALCGGLIRNIPAAFAFFRQFDHVVPIWGIQRVSELEQFLALEADPPVLDEKMRADIEAERAELGGEFCRGCGYCLPCPADIPIPMAARMAYLLRRAPTARYLTPEWQEQMRRIEDCTDCGQCRQRCPYELDPPGLLRKMYEDYKTFLSPGN
;
A
#
# COMPACT_ATOMS: atom_id res chain seq x y z
N MET A 1 6.29 -17.98 17.43
CA MET A 1 6.06 -17.41 16.07
C MET A 1 7.39 -17.05 15.46
N ASP A 2 7.45 -16.86 14.13
CA ASP A 2 8.70 -16.52 13.48
C ASP A 2 8.98 -15.03 13.59
N ILE A 3 8.06 -14.17 13.19
CA ILE A 3 8.23 -12.71 13.20
C ILE A 3 7.19 -12.07 14.12
N LEU A 4 7.63 -11.17 15.00
CA LEU A 4 6.77 -10.29 15.79
C LEU A 4 7.03 -8.84 15.37
N GLN A 5 5.98 -8.11 14.98
CA GLN A 5 6.13 -6.78 14.38
C GLN A 5 5.53 -5.67 15.24
N LEU A 6 6.24 -4.57 15.37
CA LEU A 6 5.69 -3.30 15.85
C LEU A 6 4.86 -2.65 14.73
N HIS A 7 3.59 -2.34 15.03
CA HIS A 7 2.67 -1.88 13.97
C HIS A 7 2.65 -0.36 13.81
N ASN A 8 3.19 0.12 12.70
CA ASN A 8 3.06 1.48 12.16
C ASN A 8 3.24 2.62 13.19
N PRO A 9 4.28 2.60 14.02
CA PRO A 9 4.52 3.69 14.95
C PRO A 9 4.78 5.00 14.17
N PRO A 10 4.40 6.17 14.73
CA PRO A 10 4.64 7.46 14.08
C PRO A 10 6.13 7.81 14.01
N GLU A 11 6.92 7.29 14.96
CA GLU A 11 8.36 7.47 15.10
C GLU A 11 8.98 6.17 15.60
N LEU A 12 10.30 6.03 15.52
CA LEU A 12 10.97 4.90 16.12
C LEU A 12 10.83 4.96 17.66
N PRO A 13 10.58 3.81 18.30
CA PRO A 13 10.66 3.74 19.76
C PRO A 13 12.10 3.98 20.23
N ASP A 14 12.23 4.60 21.38
CA ASP A 14 13.52 4.72 22.06
C ASP A 14 13.97 3.32 22.52
N PRO A 15 15.12 2.81 22.06
CA PRO A 15 15.60 1.48 22.45
C PRO A 15 16.05 1.42 23.92
N ASP A 16 16.38 2.55 24.53
CA ASP A 16 16.86 2.65 25.92
C ASP A 16 15.70 2.82 26.92
N ASP A 17 14.48 3.11 26.44
CA ASP A 17 13.31 3.17 27.31
C ASP A 17 12.76 1.77 27.59
N ALA A 18 12.94 1.29 28.82
CA ALA A 18 12.46 -0.01 29.29
C ALA A 18 10.92 -0.16 29.23
N ASN A 19 10.17 0.93 29.11
CA ASN A 19 8.71 0.91 28.96
C ASN A 19 8.27 1.06 27.51
N SER A 20 9.20 1.12 26.56
CA SER A 20 8.87 1.23 25.13
C SER A 20 8.24 -0.05 24.59
N ALA A 21 7.47 0.08 23.52
CA ALA A 21 6.96 -1.10 22.80
C ALA A 21 8.10 -1.98 22.25
N TYR A 22 9.27 -1.39 21.95
CA TYR A 22 10.46 -2.14 21.52
C TYR A 22 11.01 -3.02 22.65
N ALA A 23 11.09 -2.52 23.88
CA ALA A 23 11.49 -3.32 25.05
C ALA A 23 10.58 -4.56 25.22
N GLY A 24 9.27 -4.41 24.98
CA GLY A 24 8.34 -5.56 24.98
C GLY A 24 8.60 -6.57 23.86
N LEU A 25 9.05 -6.12 22.69
CA LEU A 25 9.47 -7.02 21.59
C LEU A 25 10.73 -7.80 21.97
N LEU A 26 11.73 -7.12 22.57
CA LEU A 26 12.96 -7.75 23.05
C LEU A 26 12.65 -8.83 24.08
N GLU A 27 11.82 -8.53 25.08
CA GLU A 27 11.39 -9.50 26.10
C GLU A 27 10.70 -10.71 25.47
N ALA A 28 9.85 -10.50 24.46
CA ALA A 28 9.19 -11.60 23.75
C ALA A 28 10.20 -12.49 23.00
N ARG A 29 11.25 -11.92 22.41
CA ARG A 29 12.33 -12.66 21.75
C ARG A 29 13.16 -13.43 22.76
N GLU A 30 13.58 -12.82 23.86
CA GLU A 30 14.35 -13.46 24.94
C GLU A 30 13.61 -14.65 25.56
N ARG A 31 12.28 -14.53 25.69
CA ARG A 31 11.42 -15.63 26.15
C ARG A 31 11.15 -16.71 25.10
N GLY A 32 11.75 -16.61 23.92
CA GLY A 32 11.55 -17.56 22.81
C GLY A 32 10.16 -17.54 22.18
N LYS A 33 9.37 -16.47 22.41
CA LYS A 33 8.02 -16.34 21.82
C LYS A 33 8.07 -15.88 20.35
N ALA A 34 9.12 -15.18 19.97
CA ALA A 34 9.40 -14.76 18.60
C ALA A 34 10.88 -15.05 18.26
N ARG A 35 11.15 -15.36 16.99
CA ARG A 35 12.50 -15.58 16.49
C ARG A 35 13.12 -14.27 16.00
N PHE A 36 12.35 -13.48 15.26
CA PHE A 36 12.74 -12.25 14.61
C PHE A 36 11.84 -11.09 15.03
N LEU A 37 12.40 -9.89 15.10
CA LEU A 37 11.68 -8.66 15.36
C LEU A 37 11.50 -7.87 14.07
N GLY A 38 10.32 -7.34 13.86
CA GLY A 38 10.00 -6.54 12.70
C GLY A 38 9.27 -5.25 13.05
N ILE A 39 9.15 -4.40 12.06
CA ILE A 39 8.36 -3.19 12.12
C ILE A 39 7.52 -3.07 10.85
N THR A 40 6.28 -2.57 10.96
CA THR A 40 5.51 -2.16 9.80
C THR A 40 5.47 -0.64 9.73
N ASN A 41 5.60 -0.06 8.56
CA ASN A 41 5.40 1.38 8.41
C ASN A 41 4.94 1.77 7.01
N HIS A 42 4.17 2.86 6.91
CA HIS A 42 3.75 3.46 5.65
C HIS A 42 4.55 4.73 5.30
N ARG A 43 5.28 5.29 6.27
CA ARG A 43 6.10 6.50 6.09
C ARG A 43 7.52 6.09 5.73
N LEU A 44 7.97 6.48 4.53
CA LEU A 44 9.31 6.14 4.07
C LEU A 44 10.40 6.63 5.03
N ARG A 45 10.24 7.85 5.58
CA ARG A 45 11.19 8.40 6.56
C ARG A 45 11.38 7.50 7.77
N VAL A 46 10.28 7.01 8.37
CA VAL A 46 10.35 6.13 9.53
C VAL A 46 10.91 4.76 9.15
N ALA A 47 10.55 4.26 7.97
CA ALA A 47 11.06 3.00 7.45
C ALA A 47 12.58 3.04 7.24
N VAL A 48 13.12 4.11 6.66
CA VAL A 48 14.56 4.34 6.49
C VAL A 48 15.25 4.35 7.86
N SER A 49 14.75 5.17 8.80
CA SER A 49 15.31 5.23 10.15
C SER A 49 15.28 3.87 10.88
N ALA A 50 14.23 3.07 10.63
CA ALA A 50 14.12 1.72 11.22
C ALA A 50 15.21 0.77 10.70
N VAL A 51 15.49 0.80 9.40
CA VAL A 51 16.54 -0.01 8.78
C VAL A 51 17.92 0.43 9.26
N GLU A 52 18.20 1.74 9.26
CA GLU A 52 19.48 2.30 9.68
C GLU A 52 19.78 2.09 11.20
N SER A 53 18.72 1.93 12.02
CA SER A 53 18.89 1.71 13.47
C SER A 53 19.46 0.34 13.83
N GLY A 54 19.34 -0.66 12.94
CA GLY A 54 19.74 -2.04 13.25
C GLY A 54 18.86 -2.75 14.30
N LEU A 55 17.71 -2.18 14.68
CA LEU A 55 16.84 -2.72 15.73
C LEU A 55 15.93 -3.84 15.23
N PHE A 56 15.70 -3.95 13.92
CA PHE A 56 14.71 -4.85 13.34
C PHE A 56 15.32 -5.75 12.27
N ASP A 57 14.94 -7.03 12.30
CA ASP A 57 15.33 -8.03 11.32
C ASP A 57 14.50 -7.93 10.03
N THR A 58 13.27 -7.40 10.14
CA THR A 58 12.35 -7.27 8.99
C THR A 58 11.60 -5.95 9.02
N ILE A 59 11.27 -5.45 7.82
CA ILE A 59 10.36 -4.33 7.65
C ILE A 59 9.20 -4.69 6.71
N GLN A 60 7.98 -4.38 7.12
CA GLN A 60 6.82 -4.47 6.24
C GLN A 60 6.47 -3.08 5.72
N PHE A 61 6.63 -2.88 4.41
CA PHE A 61 6.48 -1.58 3.75
C PHE A 61 5.61 -1.70 2.48
N PRO A 62 4.83 -0.66 2.10
CA PRO A 62 4.10 -0.65 0.83
C PRO A 62 5.08 -0.62 -0.35
N LEU A 63 5.10 -1.69 -1.10
CA LEU A 63 5.95 -1.82 -2.29
C LEU A 63 5.19 -2.51 -3.41
N SER A 64 5.35 -2.02 -4.63
CA SER A 64 4.74 -2.59 -5.84
C SER A 64 5.58 -2.24 -7.06
N ALA A 65 5.23 -2.79 -8.21
CA ALA A 65 5.83 -2.40 -9.49
C ALA A 65 5.66 -0.90 -9.83
N LEU A 66 4.73 -0.21 -9.16
CA LEU A 66 4.47 1.22 -9.34
C LEU A 66 5.15 2.11 -8.28
N SER A 67 6.00 1.54 -7.45
CA SER A 67 6.75 2.28 -6.43
C SER A 67 7.69 3.32 -7.05
N SER A 68 7.84 4.44 -6.33
CA SER A 68 8.71 5.54 -6.75
C SER A 68 10.19 5.14 -6.71
N PRO A 69 11.06 5.88 -7.42
CA PRO A 69 12.51 5.66 -7.33
C PRO A 69 13.07 5.74 -5.92
N GLN A 70 12.46 6.56 -5.04
CA GLN A 70 12.86 6.65 -3.62
C GLN A 70 12.51 5.38 -2.85
N GLU A 71 11.31 4.82 -3.08
CA GLU A 71 10.89 3.56 -2.46
C GLU A 71 11.73 2.37 -2.98
N LEU A 72 12.18 2.41 -4.22
CA LEU A 72 13.09 1.37 -4.76
C LEU A 72 14.49 1.48 -4.14
N ARG A 73 15.05 2.69 -3.99
CA ARG A 73 16.32 2.88 -3.25
C ARG A 73 16.22 2.43 -1.80
N PHE A 74 15.04 2.55 -1.17
CA PHE A 74 14.82 2.01 0.17
C PHE A 74 14.95 0.48 0.19
N VAL A 75 14.50 -0.24 -0.85
CA VAL A 75 14.70 -1.69 -0.96
C VAL A 75 16.18 -2.05 -1.01
N GLU A 76 16.98 -1.29 -1.77
CA GLU A 76 18.44 -1.46 -1.84
C GLU A 76 19.10 -1.20 -0.46
N LEU A 77 18.61 -0.20 0.28
CA LEU A 77 19.06 0.08 1.65
C LEU A 77 18.76 -1.10 2.59
N CYS A 78 17.57 -1.69 2.50
CA CYS A 78 17.23 -2.88 3.29
C CYS A 78 18.19 -4.03 3.01
N GLN A 79 18.52 -4.28 1.76
CA GLN A 79 19.50 -5.30 1.36
C GLN A 79 20.89 -5.03 1.95
N ALA A 80 21.35 -3.79 1.89
CA ALA A 80 22.66 -3.38 2.43
C ALA A 80 22.77 -3.56 3.95
N HIS A 81 21.64 -3.51 4.66
CA HIS A 81 21.55 -3.68 6.12
C HIS A 81 21.10 -5.08 6.55
N ASP A 82 20.99 -6.05 5.64
CA ASP A 82 20.50 -7.42 5.92
C ASP A 82 19.09 -7.44 6.55
N VAL A 83 18.22 -6.53 6.12
CA VAL A 83 16.82 -6.43 6.59
C VAL A 83 15.88 -7.01 5.53
N GLY A 84 15.12 -8.04 5.93
CA GLY A 84 14.09 -8.64 5.06
C GLY A 84 12.90 -7.70 4.83
N VAL A 85 12.42 -7.60 3.58
CA VAL A 85 11.28 -6.75 3.24
C VAL A 85 10.02 -7.58 3.01
N ILE A 86 8.96 -7.26 3.74
CA ILE A 86 7.61 -7.79 3.48
C ILE A 86 6.85 -6.71 2.70
N ALA A 87 6.66 -6.93 1.40
CA ALA A 87 6.03 -5.96 0.51
C ALA A 87 4.51 -6.00 0.62
N MET A 88 3.93 -5.12 1.44
CA MET A 88 2.47 -4.99 1.47
C MET A 88 1.96 -4.15 0.28
N LYS A 89 0.69 -4.33 -0.10
CA LYS A 89 0.08 -3.64 -1.23
C LYS A 89 0.74 -3.94 -2.58
N ALA A 90 1.31 -5.12 -2.75
CA ALA A 90 2.03 -5.54 -3.95
C ALA A 90 1.26 -5.32 -5.26
N LEU A 91 -0.08 -5.36 -5.24
CA LEU A 91 -0.97 -5.05 -6.36
C LEU A 91 -1.64 -3.66 -6.26
N CYS A 92 -1.10 -2.72 -5.47
CA CYS A 92 -1.66 -1.38 -5.25
C CYS A 92 -3.14 -1.39 -4.80
N GLY A 93 -3.55 -2.41 -4.04
CA GLY A 93 -4.95 -2.60 -3.63
C GLY A 93 -5.89 -2.91 -4.80
N GLY A 94 -5.41 -3.67 -5.79
CA GLY A 94 -6.15 -4.12 -6.97
C GLY A 94 -6.13 -3.12 -8.13
N LEU A 95 -5.22 -2.15 -8.14
CA LEU A 95 -5.09 -1.20 -9.26
C LEU A 95 -4.16 -1.72 -10.36
N ILE A 96 -3.24 -2.62 -10.09
CA ILE A 96 -2.39 -3.24 -11.10
C ILE A 96 -3.20 -4.25 -11.91
N ARG A 97 -3.13 -4.17 -13.24
CA ARG A 97 -3.84 -5.04 -14.20
C ARG A 97 -2.99 -6.20 -14.69
N ASN A 98 -1.72 -5.95 -14.97
CA ASN A 98 -0.80 -6.99 -15.44
C ASN A 98 -0.18 -7.73 -14.25
N ILE A 99 -0.88 -8.77 -13.75
CA ILE A 99 -0.43 -9.58 -12.61
C ILE A 99 0.90 -10.31 -12.90
N PRO A 100 1.09 -10.95 -14.09
CA PRO A 100 2.37 -11.55 -14.43
C PRO A 100 3.55 -10.56 -14.38
N ALA A 101 3.37 -9.33 -14.87
CA ALA A 101 4.41 -8.29 -14.79
C ALA A 101 4.72 -7.86 -13.35
N ALA A 102 3.69 -7.72 -12.50
CA ALA A 102 3.88 -7.43 -11.08
C ALA A 102 4.60 -8.58 -10.37
N PHE A 103 4.28 -9.83 -10.70
CA PHE A 103 4.95 -11.00 -10.15
C PHE A 103 6.43 -11.04 -10.58
N ALA A 104 6.71 -10.89 -11.88
CA ALA A 104 8.06 -10.85 -12.42
C ALA A 104 8.91 -9.71 -11.84
N PHE A 105 8.26 -8.55 -11.56
CA PHE A 105 8.92 -7.42 -10.90
C PHE A 105 9.48 -7.81 -9.53
N PHE A 106 8.72 -8.52 -8.70
CA PHE A 106 9.19 -8.92 -7.37
C PHE A 106 10.25 -10.01 -7.38
N ARG A 107 10.29 -10.84 -8.44
CA ARG A 107 11.32 -11.88 -8.61
C ARG A 107 12.75 -11.34 -8.84
N GLN A 108 12.90 -10.02 -9.00
CA GLN A 108 14.21 -9.37 -9.08
C GLN A 108 14.89 -9.19 -7.71
N PHE A 109 14.17 -9.39 -6.60
CA PHE A 109 14.64 -9.10 -5.25
C PHE A 109 14.62 -10.36 -4.38
N ASP A 110 15.79 -10.85 -3.99
CA ASP A 110 15.91 -12.09 -3.19
C ASP A 110 15.50 -11.91 -1.73
N HIS A 111 15.50 -10.66 -1.24
CA HIS A 111 15.18 -10.30 0.16
C HIS A 111 13.78 -9.68 0.33
N VAL A 112 12.93 -9.74 -0.70
CA VAL A 112 11.57 -9.18 -0.68
C VAL A 112 10.52 -10.26 -0.84
N VAL A 113 9.59 -10.32 0.12
CA VAL A 113 8.43 -11.23 0.07
C VAL A 113 7.14 -10.42 -0.12
N PRO A 114 6.45 -10.54 -1.28
CA PRO A 114 5.22 -9.80 -1.54
C PRO A 114 3.99 -10.43 -0.87
N ILE A 115 3.08 -9.56 -0.38
CA ILE A 115 1.74 -9.94 0.07
C ILE A 115 0.76 -9.60 -1.06
N TRP A 116 0.22 -10.62 -1.72
CA TRP A 116 -0.62 -10.46 -2.89
C TRP A 116 -2.06 -10.02 -2.61
N GLY A 117 -2.57 -10.27 -1.40
CA GLY A 117 -3.94 -9.89 -1.03
C GLY A 117 -5.01 -10.73 -1.73
N ILE A 118 -4.79 -12.04 -1.82
CA ILE A 118 -5.67 -13.01 -2.48
C ILE A 118 -7.02 -13.08 -1.76
N GLN A 119 -8.13 -13.01 -2.51
CA GLN A 119 -9.50 -13.05 -2.00
C GLN A 119 -10.34 -14.20 -2.58
N ARG A 120 -9.91 -14.80 -3.69
CA ARG A 120 -10.62 -15.86 -4.40
C ARG A 120 -9.72 -17.04 -4.66
N VAL A 121 -10.30 -18.23 -4.77
CA VAL A 121 -9.57 -19.47 -5.11
C VAL A 121 -8.90 -19.33 -6.49
N SER A 122 -9.58 -18.74 -7.48
CA SER A 122 -9.01 -18.50 -8.82
C SER A 122 -7.79 -17.58 -8.80
N GLU A 123 -7.74 -16.60 -7.89
CA GLU A 123 -6.56 -15.75 -7.71
C GLU A 123 -5.40 -16.55 -7.10
N LEU A 124 -5.69 -17.42 -6.13
CA LEU A 124 -4.68 -18.32 -5.57
C LEU A 124 -4.11 -19.25 -6.63
N GLU A 125 -4.97 -19.89 -7.43
CA GLU A 125 -4.56 -20.76 -8.53
C GLU A 125 -3.67 -20.02 -9.54
N GLN A 126 -4.00 -18.77 -9.87
CA GLN A 126 -3.17 -17.92 -10.73
C GLN A 126 -1.78 -17.69 -10.14
N PHE A 127 -1.68 -17.35 -8.85
CA PHE A 127 -0.37 -17.15 -8.21
C PHE A 127 0.42 -18.44 -8.05
N LEU A 128 -0.22 -19.56 -7.80
CA LEU A 128 0.44 -20.88 -7.77
C LEU A 128 0.99 -21.26 -9.15
N ALA A 129 0.26 -20.95 -10.22
CA ALA A 129 0.73 -21.16 -11.59
C ALA A 129 1.95 -20.25 -11.91
N LEU A 130 1.92 -18.98 -11.51
CA LEU A 130 3.05 -18.06 -11.67
C LEU A 130 4.28 -18.49 -10.85
N GLU A 131 4.09 -19.11 -9.68
CA GLU A 131 5.20 -19.66 -8.89
C GLU A 131 5.79 -20.93 -9.51
N ALA A 132 4.94 -21.77 -10.12
CA ALA A 132 5.38 -23.00 -10.79
C ALA A 132 6.16 -22.72 -12.09
N ASP A 133 5.79 -21.68 -12.84
CA ASP A 133 6.44 -21.24 -14.06
C ASP A 133 6.62 -19.71 -14.04
N PRO A 134 7.63 -19.20 -13.31
CA PRO A 134 7.79 -17.78 -13.09
C PRO A 134 8.11 -17.01 -14.38
N PRO A 135 7.33 -15.97 -14.71
CA PRO A 135 7.60 -15.14 -15.87
C PRO A 135 8.89 -14.33 -15.67
N VAL A 136 9.64 -14.17 -16.75
CA VAL A 136 10.78 -13.26 -16.81
C VAL A 136 10.28 -11.86 -17.14
N LEU A 137 10.76 -10.85 -16.42
CA LEU A 137 10.41 -9.46 -16.64
C LEU A 137 11.00 -8.97 -17.97
N ASP A 138 10.25 -9.11 -19.04
CA ASP A 138 10.64 -8.71 -20.40
C ASP A 138 10.37 -7.22 -20.69
N GLU A 139 10.75 -6.74 -21.87
CA GLU A 139 10.56 -5.35 -22.30
C GLU A 139 9.08 -4.95 -22.37
N LYS A 140 8.22 -5.86 -22.80
CA LYS A 140 6.78 -5.62 -22.87
C LYS A 140 6.20 -5.43 -21.47
N MET A 141 6.54 -6.29 -20.52
CA MET A 141 6.10 -6.16 -19.12
C MET A 141 6.61 -4.87 -18.48
N ARG A 142 7.85 -4.46 -18.76
CA ARG A 142 8.38 -3.18 -18.32
C ARG A 142 7.60 -2.00 -18.89
N ALA A 143 7.29 -2.04 -20.19
CA ALA A 143 6.47 -1.02 -20.84
C ALA A 143 5.05 -0.96 -20.25
N ASP A 144 4.43 -2.10 -19.96
CA ASP A 144 3.10 -2.17 -19.31
C ASP A 144 3.14 -1.54 -17.90
N ILE A 145 4.18 -1.82 -17.11
CA ILE A 145 4.39 -1.21 -15.78
C ILE A 145 4.54 0.31 -15.90
N GLU A 146 5.35 0.81 -16.84
CA GLU A 146 5.53 2.24 -17.06
C GLU A 146 4.25 2.93 -17.53
N ALA A 147 3.46 2.28 -18.39
CA ALA A 147 2.16 2.79 -18.82
C ALA A 147 1.18 2.89 -17.64
N GLU A 148 1.11 1.87 -16.77
CA GLU A 148 0.30 1.90 -15.55
C GLU A 148 0.78 2.98 -14.57
N ARG A 149 2.10 3.17 -14.43
CA ARG A 149 2.69 4.22 -13.60
C ARG A 149 2.31 5.61 -14.10
N ALA A 150 2.39 5.83 -15.42
CA ALA A 150 1.99 7.09 -16.03
C ALA A 150 0.49 7.38 -15.87
N GLU A 151 -0.38 6.36 -16.05
CA GLU A 151 -1.84 6.48 -15.90
C GLU A 151 -2.23 6.85 -14.46
N LEU A 152 -1.59 6.25 -13.45
CA LEU A 152 -1.87 6.51 -12.03
C LEU A 152 -1.25 7.83 -11.54
N GLY A 153 -0.32 8.43 -12.30
CA GLY A 153 0.21 9.78 -12.08
C GLY A 153 1.02 9.97 -10.79
N GLY A 154 1.49 8.88 -10.16
CA GLY A 154 2.33 8.93 -8.96
C GLY A 154 1.63 9.34 -7.67
N GLU A 155 0.59 10.17 -7.73
CA GLU A 155 -0.16 10.70 -6.58
C GLU A 155 -1.53 10.02 -6.45
N PHE A 156 -1.56 8.76 -6.12
CA PHE A 156 -2.82 8.04 -5.90
C PHE A 156 -2.96 7.51 -4.47
N CYS A 157 -4.21 7.46 -3.99
CA CYS A 157 -4.51 6.92 -2.68
C CYS A 157 -4.23 5.41 -2.63
N ARG A 158 -3.41 4.96 -1.68
CA ARG A 158 -3.06 3.54 -1.50
C ARG A 158 -4.06 2.76 -0.64
N GLY A 159 -5.18 3.40 -0.23
CA GLY A 159 -6.30 2.77 0.48
C GLY A 159 -5.93 2.23 1.87
N CYS A 160 -5.01 2.86 2.58
CA CYS A 160 -4.54 2.41 3.91
C CYS A 160 -5.54 2.67 5.05
N GLY A 161 -6.40 3.71 4.94
CA GLY A 161 -7.44 4.01 5.92
C GLY A 161 -7.02 4.92 7.09
N TYR A 162 -5.76 5.30 7.23
CA TYR A 162 -5.31 6.15 8.36
C TYR A 162 -5.92 7.56 8.38
N CYS A 163 -6.48 8.02 7.27
CA CYS A 163 -7.22 9.28 7.19
C CYS A 163 -8.60 9.24 7.89
N LEU A 164 -9.07 8.07 8.28
CA LEU A 164 -10.35 7.90 8.98
C LEU A 164 -10.19 8.02 10.52
N PRO A 165 -11.29 8.37 11.25
CA PRO A 165 -12.61 8.71 10.73
C PRO A 165 -12.63 10.10 10.07
N CYS A 166 -13.54 10.29 9.08
CA CYS A 166 -13.84 11.59 8.50
C CYS A 166 -15.04 12.20 9.24
N PRO A 167 -15.02 13.48 9.67
CA PRO A 167 -16.16 14.10 10.33
C PRO A 167 -17.44 14.20 9.46
N ALA A 168 -17.28 14.19 8.13
CA ALA A 168 -18.38 14.17 7.16
C ALA A 168 -18.68 12.75 6.63
N ASP A 169 -18.24 11.70 7.33
CA ASP A 169 -18.45 10.29 6.95
C ASP A 169 -18.09 9.93 5.49
N ILE A 170 -17.15 10.66 4.90
CA ILE A 170 -16.66 10.38 3.55
C ILE A 170 -15.82 9.09 3.59
N PRO A 171 -16.09 8.09 2.74
CA PRO A 171 -15.31 6.87 2.66
C PRO A 171 -13.99 7.10 1.91
N ILE A 172 -13.13 7.97 2.45
CA ILE A 172 -11.93 8.53 1.78
C ILE A 172 -11.10 7.47 1.05
N PRO A 173 -10.75 6.30 1.65
CA PRO A 173 -9.88 5.32 0.99
C PRO A 173 -10.45 4.75 -0.31
N MET A 174 -11.78 4.66 -0.41
CA MET A 174 -12.46 4.19 -1.61
C MET A 174 -12.76 5.33 -2.57
N ALA A 175 -13.32 6.43 -2.05
CA ALA A 175 -13.70 7.59 -2.84
C ALA A 175 -12.50 8.23 -3.55
N ALA A 176 -11.36 8.36 -2.88
CA ALA A 176 -10.13 8.90 -3.46
C ALA A 176 -9.46 8.00 -4.53
N ARG A 177 -10.05 6.84 -4.83
CA ARG A 177 -9.60 5.89 -5.85
C ARG A 177 -10.67 5.57 -6.88
N MET A 178 -11.85 6.16 -6.75
CA MET A 178 -13.05 5.76 -7.47
C MET A 178 -12.87 5.79 -9.00
N ALA A 179 -12.24 6.81 -9.55
CA ALA A 179 -11.97 6.90 -10.99
C ALA A 179 -11.16 5.70 -11.53
N TYR A 180 -10.18 5.24 -10.75
CA TYR A 180 -9.38 4.07 -11.12
C TYR A 180 -10.17 2.77 -10.97
N LEU A 181 -10.98 2.64 -9.92
CA LEU A 181 -11.82 1.47 -9.69
C LEU A 181 -12.87 1.32 -10.79
N LEU A 182 -13.47 2.41 -11.24
CA LEU A 182 -14.45 2.40 -12.34
C LEU A 182 -13.84 1.92 -13.67
N ARG A 183 -12.56 2.18 -13.92
CA ARG A 183 -11.87 1.80 -15.15
C ARG A 183 -11.22 0.40 -15.08
N ARG A 184 -11.07 -0.17 -13.87
CA ARG A 184 -10.23 -1.37 -13.64
C ARG A 184 -10.96 -2.52 -12.96
N ALA A 185 -12.17 -2.30 -12.44
CA ALA A 185 -13.00 -3.30 -11.78
C ALA A 185 -14.41 -3.32 -12.42
N PRO A 186 -15.28 -4.30 -12.09
CA PRO A 186 -16.66 -4.30 -12.55
C PRO A 186 -17.38 -3.02 -12.12
N THR A 187 -17.63 -2.14 -13.09
CA THR A 187 -18.12 -0.77 -12.90
C THR A 187 -19.46 -0.73 -12.16
N ALA A 188 -20.39 -1.63 -12.52
CA ALA A 188 -21.74 -1.67 -11.96
C ALA A 188 -21.78 -1.71 -10.42
N ARG A 189 -20.80 -2.35 -9.77
CA ARG A 189 -20.76 -2.42 -8.29
C ARG A 189 -20.54 -1.06 -7.62
N TYR A 190 -19.99 -0.09 -8.33
CA TYR A 190 -19.68 1.25 -7.82
C TYR A 190 -20.67 2.32 -8.29
N LEU A 191 -21.65 1.96 -9.13
CA LEU A 191 -22.69 2.88 -9.63
C LEU A 191 -24.07 2.65 -8.97
N THR A 192 -24.10 1.86 -7.89
CA THR A 192 -25.33 1.63 -7.12
C THR A 192 -25.77 2.92 -6.40
N PRO A 193 -27.08 3.06 -6.06
CA PRO A 193 -27.57 4.21 -5.30
C PRO A 193 -26.80 4.48 -4.01
N GLU A 194 -26.36 3.42 -3.31
CA GLU A 194 -25.58 3.52 -2.09
C GLU A 194 -24.20 4.16 -2.35
N TRP A 195 -23.53 3.77 -3.43
CA TRP A 195 -22.26 4.37 -3.81
C TRP A 195 -22.40 5.80 -4.31
N GLN A 196 -23.48 6.11 -5.03
CA GLN A 196 -23.79 7.49 -5.44
C GLN A 196 -23.96 8.39 -4.21
N GLU A 197 -24.68 7.94 -3.19
CA GLU A 197 -24.82 8.67 -1.94
C GLU A 197 -23.50 8.83 -1.20
N GLN A 198 -22.69 7.79 -1.13
CA GLN A 198 -21.36 7.87 -0.49
C GLN A 198 -20.41 8.82 -1.21
N MET A 199 -20.44 8.85 -2.54
CA MET A 199 -19.65 9.79 -3.32
C MET A 199 -20.15 11.23 -3.19
N ARG A 200 -21.48 11.43 -3.08
CA ARG A 200 -22.08 12.75 -2.86
C ARG A 200 -21.62 13.39 -1.55
N ARG A 201 -21.34 12.60 -0.51
CA ARG A 201 -20.81 13.13 0.79
C ARG A 201 -19.49 13.91 0.62
N ILE A 202 -18.82 13.80 -0.51
CA ILE A 202 -17.65 14.63 -0.81
C ILE A 202 -18.00 16.13 -0.83
N GLU A 203 -19.25 16.48 -1.18
CA GLU A 203 -19.76 17.85 -1.16
C GLU A 203 -19.85 18.42 0.28
N ASP A 204 -20.01 17.55 1.29
CA ASP A 204 -20.06 17.91 2.70
C ASP A 204 -18.66 18.10 3.32
N CYS A 205 -17.58 18.02 2.51
CA CYS A 205 -16.22 18.18 3.00
C CYS A 205 -15.97 19.59 3.55
N THR A 206 -15.71 19.68 4.85
CA THR A 206 -15.43 20.94 5.56
C THR A 206 -13.98 21.42 5.40
N ASP A 207 -13.17 20.71 4.65
CA ASP A 207 -11.71 20.96 4.47
C ASP A 207 -10.92 21.09 5.79
N CYS A 208 -11.32 20.35 6.83
CA CYS A 208 -10.74 20.41 8.17
C CYS A 208 -9.28 19.97 8.27
N GLY A 209 -8.71 19.42 7.20
CA GLY A 209 -7.29 19.04 7.10
C GLY A 209 -6.87 17.76 7.84
N GLN A 210 -7.73 17.12 8.64
CA GLN A 210 -7.37 15.93 9.42
C GLN A 210 -6.85 14.78 8.55
N CYS A 211 -7.44 14.57 7.37
CA CYS A 211 -7.03 13.53 6.46
C CYS A 211 -5.65 13.80 5.84
N ARG A 212 -5.27 15.06 5.60
CA ARG A 212 -3.90 15.44 5.17
C ARG A 212 -2.88 15.12 6.25
N GLN A 213 -3.14 15.54 7.49
CA GLN A 213 -2.23 15.33 8.63
C GLN A 213 -1.99 13.85 8.92
N ARG A 214 -3.02 13.01 8.72
CA ARG A 214 -2.95 11.57 8.97
C ARG A 214 -2.41 10.77 7.77
N CYS A 215 -2.29 11.37 6.59
CA CYS A 215 -1.85 10.67 5.38
C CYS A 215 -0.36 10.34 5.48
N PRO A 216 0.04 9.05 5.50
CA PRO A 216 1.45 8.67 5.57
C PRO A 216 2.19 8.91 4.25
N TYR A 217 1.48 9.22 3.17
CA TYR A 217 2.01 9.49 1.83
C TYR A 217 1.98 10.97 1.47
N GLU A 218 1.66 11.86 2.44
CA GLU A 218 1.63 13.31 2.26
C GLU A 218 0.74 13.79 1.09
N LEU A 219 -0.28 12.99 0.74
CA LEU A 219 -1.24 13.33 -0.29
C LEU A 219 -2.16 14.48 0.15
N ASP A 220 -2.84 15.09 -0.83
CA ASP A 220 -3.99 15.98 -0.61
C ASP A 220 -5.33 15.23 -0.78
N PRO A 221 -5.84 14.52 0.26
CA PRO A 221 -7.07 13.78 0.11
C PRO A 221 -8.28 14.63 -0.30
N PRO A 222 -8.51 15.86 0.22
CA PRO A 222 -9.61 16.71 -0.25
C PRO A 222 -9.53 17.04 -1.74
N GLY A 223 -8.34 17.36 -2.26
CA GLY A 223 -8.13 17.61 -3.70
C GLY A 223 -8.38 16.36 -4.53
N LEU A 224 -7.86 15.20 -4.09
CA LEU A 224 -8.12 13.90 -4.74
C LEU A 224 -9.60 13.56 -4.74
N LEU A 225 -10.32 13.74 -3.64
CA LEU A 225 -11.76 13.46 -3.52
C LEU A 225 -12.57 14.28 -4.53
N ARG A 226 -12.31 15.59 -4.62
CA ARG A 226 -12.99 16.47 -5.58
C ARG A 226 -12.75 16.00 -7.03
N LYS A 227 -11.49 15.71 -7.37
CA LYS A 227 -11.13 15.19 -8.70
C LYS A 227 -11.84 13.87 -9.00
N MET A 228 -11.85 12.92 -8.05
CA MET A 228 -12.51 11.63 -8.22
C MET A 228 -14.03 11.76 -8.35
N TYR A 229 -14.63 12.72 -7.64
CA TYR A 229 -16.07 12.95 -7.71
C TYR A 229 -16.51 13.57 -9.03
N GLU A 230 -15.76 14.55 -9.56
CA GLU A 230 -16.03 15.09 -10.89
C GLU A 230 -15.94 13.99 -11.97
N ASP A 231 -14.93 13.15 -11.92
CA ASP A 231 -14.80 12.02 -12.83
C ASP A 231 -15.96 10.99 -12.63
N TYR A 232 -16.36 10.71 -11.39
CA TYR A 232 -17.46 9.82 -11.06
C TYR A 232 -18.78 10.27 -11.70
N LYS A 233 -19.07 11.57 -11.68
CA LYS A 233 -20.27 12.15 -12.29
C LYS A 233 -20.34 11.89 -13.80
N THR A 234 -19.21 11.79 -14.48
CA THR A 234 -19.19 11.49 -15.92
C THR A 234 -19.70 10.08 -16.23
N PHE A 235 -19.49 9.11 -15.32
CA PHE A 235 -20.02 7.74 -15.45
C PHE A 235 -21.51 7.63 -15.16
N LEU A 236 -22.10 8.60 -14.48
CA LEU A 236 -23.54 8.64 -14.19
C LEU A 236 -24.34 9.30 -15.32
N SER A 237 -23.69 10.03 -16.22
CA SER A 237 -24.35 10.72 -17.32
C SER A 237 -24.85 9.73 -18.38
N PRO A 238 -26.09 9.85 -18.89
CA PRO A 238 -26.59 8.97 -19.93
C PRO A 238 -25.79 9.21 -21.23
N GLY A 239 -24.98 8.26 -21.63
CA GLY A 239 -24.19 8.32 -22.86
C GLY A 239 -22.82 7.63 -22.84
N ASN A 240 -22.46 7.01 -21.76
CA ASN A 240 -21.25 6.16 -21.67
C ASN A 240 -21.62 4.71 -21.43
#